data_ebcce14368cd95a932e10a442bf6e404
#
_entry.id   ebcce14368cd95a932e10a442bf6e404
#
_cell.length_a   1.000
_cell.length_b   1.000
_cell.length_c   1.000
_cell.angle_alpha   90.00
_cell.angle_beta   90.00
_cell.angle_gamma   90.00
#
_symmetry.space_group_name_H-M   'P 1'
#
loop_
_entity.id
_entity.type
_entity.pdbx_description
1 polymer ?
#
loop_
_entity_poly.entity_id
_entity_poly.type
_entity_poly.pdbx_seq_one_letter_code
_entity_poly.pdbx_strand_id
1 'polypeptide(L)'
;VNSPSINQNAPEPLAEIEKRVLWLSTAMIHHANRVRPNPSGLKVGGHQASCASMVSIMTSLWFGQLRSGDRVSVKPHAAPVLHGINYLLGELDESYLTTLREFGGLQSYPSRSKDPDPVDYSTGSVGIGATTPIWGAIARRYVDASLGGAGTGRQYSLVGDAELDEGAVWEAVLDHSVAEQGEIVWIVDLNRQSLDRVVPNIAATRLERMFSGAGWQVITVKFGALLESLFTRPGGTALRERILDMPNPEYQRLLRCTADEVRLRLPGDAADADAITSLINDLDDATVLEAIRNLGGHDLDALREAYAQIDDTRPTVIIAYTIKGRGLPTQGHPQNHSSLLTTEQYEILAAELGMDPSKPWERFEADGPSGRICAEPLSAWLARRWSI
;
A
#
# COMPACT_ATOMS: atom_id res chain seq x y z
N VAL A 1 27.29 3.38 -25.79
CA VAL A 1 26.98 4.03 -24.52
C VAL A 1 25.69 3.39 -24.04
N ASN A 2 25.81 2.40 -23.12
CA ASN A 2 24.67 1.68 -22.57
C ASN A 2 23.89 2.61 -21.66
N SER A 3 22.65 2.92 -22.02
CA SER A 3 21.68 3.48 -21.09
C SER A 3 21.46 2.50 -19.95
N PRO A 4 21.51 2.90 -18.67
CA PRO A 4 21.19 2.01 -17.60
C PRO A 4 19.70 1.61 -17.71
N SER A 5 19.44 0.33 -17.79
CA SER A 5 18.09 -0.24 -17.71
C SER A 5 17.50 0.14 -16.36
N ILE A 6 16.44 0.90 -16.42
CA ILE A 6 15.68 1.39 -15.29
C ILE A 6 14.97 0.19 -14.66
N ASN A 7 15.27 -0.09 -13.43
CA ASN A 7 14.71 -1.14 -12.56
C ASN A 7 15.58 -2.38 -12.31
N GLN A 8 16.88 -2.22 -12.09
CA GLN A 8 17.77 -3.35 -11.73
C GLN A 8 17.99 -3.54 -10.22
N ASN A 9 17.32 -2.79 -9.33
CA ASN A 9 17.62 -2.83 -7.90
C ASN A 9 16.51 -3.40 -6.99
N ALA A 10 15.28 -3.60 -7.47
CA ALA A 10 14.34 -4.45 -6.72
C ALA A 10 14.70 -5.91 -7.01
N PRO A 11 14.82 -6.79 -6.01
CA PRO A 11 14.98 -8.20 -6.29
C PRO A 11 13.77 -8.65 -7.14
N GLU A 12 14.01 -9.14 -8.35
CA GLU A 12 12.98 -9.63 -9.27
C GLU A 12 11.90 -10.51 -8.58
N PRO A 13 12.27 -11.40 -7.63
CA PRO A 13 11.27 -12.21 -6.94
C PRO A 13 10.26 -11.42 -6.12
N LEU A 14 10.64 -10.31 -5.49
CA LEU A 14 9.71 -9.50 -4.69
C LEU A 14 8.74 -8.70 -5.58
N ALA A 15 9.21 -8.24 -6.73
CA ALA A 15 8.36 -7.60 -7.74
C ALA A 15 7.33 -8.60 -8.34
N GLU A 16 7.71 -9.87 -8.53
CA GLU A 16 6.78 -10.91 -8.96
C GLU A 16 5.74 -11.24 -7.87
N ILE A 17 6.14 -11.23 -6.59
CA ILE A 17 5.21 -11.38 -5.46
C ILE A 17 4.23 -10.20 -5.44
N GLU A 18 4.70 -8.98 -5.62
CA GLU A 18 3.86 -7.78 -5.68
C GLU A 18 2.78 -7.89 -6.78
N LYS A 19 3.16 -8.29 -7.99
CA LYS A 19 2.21 -8.55 -9.10
C LYS A 19 1.19 -9.62 -8.73
N ARG A 20 1.62 -10.71 -8.11
CA ARG A 20 0.74 -11.81 -7.70
C ARG A 20 -0.22 -11.37 -6.59
N VAL A 21 0.21 -10.57 -5.64
CA VAL A 21 -0.63 -10.01 -4.58
C VAL A 21 -1.69 -9.05 -5.17
N LEU A 22 -1.30 -8.18 -6.13
CA LEU A 22 -2.25 -7.33 -6.85
C LEU A 22 -3.29 -8.18 -7.58
N TRP A 23 -2.86 -9.22 -8.27
CA TRP A 23 -3.74 -10.13 -9.00
C TRP A 23 -4.72 -10.83 -8.05
N LEU A 24 -4.24 -11.50 -7.00
CA LEU A 24 -5.07 -12.25 -6.06
C LEU A 24 -6.12 -11.37 -5.39
N SER A 25 -5.73 -10.19 -4.92
CA SER A 25 -6.65 -9.24 -4.28
C SER A 25 -7.73 -8.74 -5.25
N THR A 26 -7.36 -8.53 -6.51
CA THR A 26 -8.30 -8.12 -7.57
C THR A 26 -9.22 -9.27 -7.97
N ALA A 27 -8.68 -10.49 -8.10
CA ALA A 27 -9.40 -11.69 -8.49
C ALA A 27 -10.46 -12.10 -7.45
N MET A 28 -10.15 -12.04 -6.14
CA MET A 28 -11.14 -12.29 -5.08
C MET A 28 -12.35 -11.36 -5.19
N ILE A 29 -12.12 -10.07 -5.41
CA ILE A 29 -13.20 -9.09 -5.56
C ILE A 29 -13.97 -9.32 -6.87
N HIS A 30 -13.25 -9.62 -7.97
CA HIS A 30 -13.87 -9.94 -9.26
C HIS A 30 -14.75 -11.19 -9.15
N HIS A 31 -14.23 -12.27 -8.55
CA HIS A 31 -14.98 -13.50 -8.33
C HIS A 31 -16.27 -13.24 -7.55
N ALA A 32 -16.19 -12.54 -6.41
CA ALA A 32 -17.35 -12.25 -5.56
C ALA A 32 -18.47 -11.49 -6.28
N ASN A 33 -18.13 -10.65 -7.27
CA ASN A 33 -19.09 -9.77 -7.94
C ASN A 33 -19.50 -10.20 -9.34
N ARG A 34 -18.70 -11.03 -10.04
CA ARG A 34 -18.89 -11.37 -11.44
C ARG A 34 -18.99 -12.86 -11.74
N VAL A 35 -18.35 -13.71 -10.90
CA VAL A 35 -18.29 -15.15 -11.12
C VAL A 35 -19.25 -15.89 -10.21
N ARG A 36 -19.25 -15.58 -8.94
CA ARG A 36 -20.12 -16.19 -7.92
C ARG A 36 -21.59 -15.88 -8.22
N PRO A 37 -22.49 -16.89 -8.21
CA PRO A 37 -23.92 -16.65 -8.36
C PRO A 37 -24.45 -15.65 -7.34
N ASN A 38 -25.13 -14.62 -7.83
CA ASN A 38 -25.74 -13.58 -6.98
C ASN A 38 -27.20 -13.34 -7.37
N PRO A 39 -28.14 -14.11 -6.80
CA PRO A 39 -29.56 -14.00 -7.13
C PRO A 39 -30.18 -12.63 -6.82
N SER A 40 -29.57 -11.88 -5.89
CA SER A 40 -30.08 -10.55 -5.51
C SER A 40 -29.83 -9.48 -6.57
N GLY A 41 -28.86 -9.71 -7.47
CA GLY A 41 -28.39 -8.70 -8.43
C GLY A 41 -27.67 -7.51 -7.80
N LEU A 42 -27.58 -7.46 -6.46
CA LEU A 42 -26.88 -6.39 -5.75
C LEU A 42 -25.37 -6.62 -5.77
N LYS A 43 -24.62 -5.53 -5.86
CA LYS A 43 -23.16 -5.57 -5.77
C LYS A 43 -22.72 -6.16 -4.42
N VAL A 44 -21.88 -7.20 -4.43
CA VAL A 44 -21.25 -7.74 -3.22
C VAL A 44 -20.28 -6.72 -2.62
N GLY A 45 -19.63 -5.97 -3.48
CA GLY A 45 -18.70 -4.91 -3.09
C GLY A 45 -17.25 -5.39 -3.03
N GLY A 46 -16.41 -4.58 -2.39
CA GLY A 46 -14.98 -4.65 -2.39
C GLY A 46 -14.40 -3.38 -3.01
N HIS A 47 -13.09 -3.16 -2.80
CA HIS A 47 -12.44 -1.90 -3.17
C HIS A 47 -11.11 -2.20 -3.86
N GLN A 48 -11.17 -2.64 -5.14
CA GLN A 48 -9.99 -3.01 -5.92
C GLN A 48 -8.94 -1.89 -5.94
N ALA A 49 -9.37 -0.63 -6.11
CA ALA A 49 -8.45 0.50 -6.14
C ALA A 49 -7.78 0.78 -4.78
N SER A 50 -8.48 0.56 -3.66
CA SER A 50 -7.89 0.67 -2.32
C SER A 50 -6.97 -0.49 -1.97
N CYS A 51 -7.23 -1.68 -2.51
CA CYS A 51 -6.29 -2.79 -2.44
C CYS A 51 -5.01 -2.45 -3.19
N ALA A 52 -5.14 -2.02 -4.44
CA ALA A 52 -4.01 -1.74 -5.31
C ALA A 52 -3.07 -0.65 -4.77
N SER A 53 -3.59 0.36 -4.03
CA SER A 53 -2.72 1.35 -3.38
C SER A 53 -1.87 0.78 -2.25
N MET A 54 -2.30 -0.34 -1.64
CA MET A 54 -1.62 -0.95 -0.49
C MET A 54 -0.68 -2.10 -0.86
N VAL A 55 -0.73 -2.59 -2.10
CA VAL A 55 0.01 -3.80 -2.50
C VAL A 55 1.51 -3.67 -2.26
N SER A 56 2.15 -2.59 -2.73
CA SER A 56 3.59 -2.38 -2.57
C SER A 56 3.99 -2.26 -1.09
N ILE A 57 3.22 -1.48 -0.32
CA ILE A 57 3.43 -1.28 1.12
C ILE A 57 3.33 -2.62 1.86
N MET A 58 2.27 -3.40 1.60
CA MET A 58 2.07 -4.67 2.29
C MET A 58 3.06 -5.74 1.83
N THR A 59 3.39 -5.81 0.54
CA THR A 59 4.42 -6.72 0.04
C THR A 59 5.78 -6.43 0.67
N SER A 60 6.21 -5.18 0.68
CA SER A 60 7.46 -4.75 1.30
C SER A 60 7.49 -5.06 2.81
N LEU A 61 6.37 -4.84 3.50
CA LEU A 61 6.25 -5.07 4.93
C LEU A 61 6.31 -6.57 5.27
N TRP A 62 5.47 -7.41 4.64
CA TRP A 62 5.35 -8.84 4.96
C TRP A 62 6.57 -9.66 4.54
N PHE A 63 7.12 -9.38 3.37
CA PHE A 63 8.22 -10.16 2.82
C PHE A 63 9.62 -9.57 3.08
N GLY A 64 9.70 -8.35 3.65
CA GLY A 64 10.99 -7.69 3.86
C GLY A 64 11.24 -7.17 5.28
N GLN A 65 10.20 -6.76 6.01
CA GLN A 65 10.39 -5.99 7.24
C GLN A 65 9.92 -6.69 8.51
N LEU A 66 8.78 -7.40 8.48
CA LEU A 66 8.18 -7.98 9.69
C LEU A 66 9.09 -8.99 10.38
N ARG A 67 9.13 -8.92 11.71
CA ARG A 67 9.90 -9.78 12.59
C ARG A 67 9.00 -10.52 13.57
N SER A 68 9.57 -11.51 14.26
CA SER A 68 8.87 -12.19 15.35
C SER A 68 8.39 -11.18 16.40
N GLY A 69 7.16 -11.32 16.84
CA GLY A 69 6.53 -10.42 17.81
C GLY A 69 5.85 -9.19 17.23
N ASP A 70 6.13 -8.81 15.97
CA ASP A 70 5.42 -7.71 15.31
C ASP A 70 3.93 -8.05 15.12
N ARG A 71 3.09 -7.02 15.15
CA ARG A 71 1.65 -7.12 14.90
C ARG A 71 1.23 -6.02 13.93
N VAL A 72 0.26 -6.32 13.06
CA VAL A 72 -0.18 -5.40 12.03
C VAL A 72 -1.70 -5.24 12.06
N SER A 73 -2.14 -4.01 12.18
CA SER A 73 -3.51 -3.61 11.90
C SER A 73 -3.61 -3.20 10.43
N VAL A 74 -4.36 -3.95 9.64
CA VAL A 74 -4.47 -3.73 8.20
C VAL A 74 -5.59 -2.75 7.91
N LYS A 75 -5.33 -1.79 7.02
CA LYS A 75 -6.34 -0.87 6.47
C LYS A 75 -7.59 -1.65 6.03
N PRO A 76 -8.81 -1.27 6.48
CA PRO A 76 -10.02 -2.08 6.31
C PRO A 76 -10.26 -2.53 4.87
N HIS A 77 -10.14 -1.61 3.90
CA HIS A 77 -10.39 -1.91 2.48
C HIS A 77 -9.29 -2.73 1.81
N ALA A 78 -8.18 -2.98 2.48
CA ALA A 78 -7.08 -3.82 2.00
C ALA A 78 -7.14 -5.27 2.53
N ALA A 79 -8.25 -5.69 3.15
CA ALA A 79 -8.44 -7.09 3.57
C ALA A 79 -8.09 -8.11 2.48
N PRO A 80 -8.53 -7.97 1.21
CA PRO A 80 -8.14 -8.90 0.15
C PRO A 80 -6.64 -8.98 -0.12
N VAL A 81 -5.87 -7.91 0.14
CA VAL A 81 -4.40 -7.94 0.04
C VAL A 81 -3.82 -8.83 1.14
N LEU A 82 -4.30 -8.69 2.38
CA LEU A 82 -3.91 -9.55 3.50
C LEU A 82 -4.19 -11.02 3.21
N HIS A 83 -5.42 -11.33 2.77
CA HIS A 83 -5.82 -12.71 2.43
C HIS A 83 -4.96 -13.28 1.27
N GLY A 84 -4.64 -12.47 0.26
CA GLY A 84 -3.74 -12.86 -0.82
C GLY A 84 -2.32 -13.16 -0.34
N ILE A 85 -1.78 -12.35 0.56
CA ILE A 85 -0.48 -12.59 1.20
C ILE A 85 -0.53 -13.85 2.06
N ASN A 86 -1.52 -14.01 2.93
CA ASN A 86 -1.67 -15.19 3.78
C ASN A 86 -1.82 -16.48 2.95
N TYR A 87 -2.53 -16.39 1.80
CA TYR A 87 -2.60 -17.50 0.85
C TYR A 87 -1.22 -17.87 0.28
N LEU A 88 -0.43 -16.89 -0.17
CA LEU A 88 0.91 -17.14 -0.67
C LEU A 88 1.85 -17.70 0.39
N LEU A 89 1.69 -17.30 1.66
CA LEU A 89 2.42 -17.81 2.81
C LEU A 89 1.95 -19.21 3.25
N GLY A 90 0.87 -19.77 2.67
CA GLY A 90 0.30 -21.06 3.04
C GLY A 90 -0.58 -21.05 4.29
N GLU A 91 -0.92 -19.85 4.80
CA GLU A 91 -1.74 -19.65 6.01
C GLU A 91 -3.24 -19.57 5.70
N LEU A 92 -3.64 -19.58 4.44
CA LEU A 92 -5.02 -19.59 3.98
C LEU A 92 -5.20 -20.69 2.93
N ASP A 93 -6.23 -21.51 3.07
CA ASP A 93 -6.60 -22.51 2.06
C ASP A 93 -7.25 -21.85 0.85
N GLU A 94 -6.98 -22.39 -0.35
CA GLU A 94 -7.48 -21.86 -1.63
C GLU A 94 -9.01 -21.75 -1.66
N SER A 95 -9.72 -22.69 -1.01
CA SER A 95 -11.18 -22.72 -1.00
C SER A 95 -11.82 -21.44 -0.44
N TYR A 96 -11.11 -20.71 0.42
CA TYR A 96 -11.60 -19.45 0.96
C TYR A 96 -11.50 -18.27 0.00
N LEU A 97 -10.61 -18.29 -1.02
CA LEU A 97 -10.43 -17.17 -1.93
C LEU A 97 -11.69 -16.80 -2.72
N THR A 98 -12.61 -17.75 -2.87
CA THR A 98 -13.90 -17.56 -3.54
C THR A 98 -15.01 -17.06 -2.60
N THR A 99 -14.76 -17.01 -1.28
CA THR A 99 -15.79 -16.77 -0.25
C THR A 99 -15.81 -15.34 0.28
N LEU A 100 -15.17 -14.39 -0.40
CA LEU A 100 -15.13 -12.98 0.05
C LEU A 100 -16.55 -12.44 0.30
N ARG A 101 -16.80 -11.98 1.53
CA ARG A 101 -18.09 -11.46 2.00
C ARG A 101 -19.23 -12.48 1.99
N GLU A 102 -18.94 -13.76 2.08
CA GLU A 102 -19.91 -14.81 2.39
C GLU A 102 -20.03 -15.03 3.90
N PHE A 103 -21.18 -15.56 4.30
CA PHE A 103 -21.34 -16.00 5.68
C PHE A 103 -20.40 -17.17 5.97
N GLY A 104 -19.57 -17.03 6.99
CA GLY A 104 -18.53 -18.02 7.33
C GLY A 104 -17.29 -18.00 6.45
N GLY A 105 -17.24 -17.11 5.44
CA GLY A 105 -16.09 -16.88 4.58
C GLY A 105 -15.26 -15.67 5.00
N LEU A 106 -14.41 -15.18 4.07
CA LEU A 106 -13.56 -14.02 4.27
C LEU A 106 -14.37 -12.75 4.53
N GLN A 107 -14.00 -12.01 5.56
CA GLN A 107 -14.75 -10.85 6.01
C GLN A 107 -14.53 -9.62 5.11
N SER A 108 -15.44 -8.65 5.24
CA SER A 108 -15.33 -7.35 4.55
C SER A 108 -14.15 -6.52 5.02
N TYR A 109 -13.84 -6.64 6.30
CA TYR A 109 -12.71 -6.02 7.00
C TYR A 109 -12.01 -7.11 7.82
N PRO A 110 -10.69 -7.02 7.99
CA PRO A 110 -9.95 -8.01 8.74
C PRO A 110 -10.56 -8.28 10.11
N SER A 111 -10.79 -9.54 10.45
CA SER A 111 -11.41 -9.93 11.70
C SER A 111 -10.68 -11.11 12.35
N ARG A 112 -10.03 -10.85 13.48
CA ARG A 112 -9.29 -11.85 14.25
C ARG A 112 -10.13 -13.06 14.69
N SER A 113 -11.43 -12.86 14.87
CA SER A 113 -12.33 -13.90 15.38
C SER A 113 -13.17 -14.59 14.32
N LYS A 114 -13.21 -14.07 13.09
CA LYS A 114 -14.11 -14.57 12.04
C LYS A 114 -13.38 -14.98 10.76
N ASP A 115 -12.26 -14.37 10.44
CA ASP A 115 -11.47 -14.79 9.30
C ASP A 115 -10.77 -16.11 9.59
N PRO A 116 -10.67 -17.00 8.58
CA PRO A 116 -10.01 -18.30 8.74
C PRO A 116 -8.49 -18.20 8.79
N ASP A 117 -7.95 -17.12 8.24
CA ASP A 117 -6.52 -16.83 8.18
C ASP A 117 -6.05 -15.89 9.31
N PRO A 118 -4.74 -15.75 9.49
CA PRO A 118 -4.17 -14.90 10.53
C PRO A 118 -4.51 -13.43 10.39
N VAL A 119 -5.17 -12.89 11.42
CA VAL A 119 -5.43 -11.46 11.57
C VAL A 119 -4.99 -11.04 12.97
N ASP A 120 -4.03 -10.11 13.07
CA ASP A 120 -3.54 -9.65 14.37
C ASP A 120 -4.55 -8.76 15.09
N TYR A 121 -5.18 -7.83 14.36
CA TYR A 121 -6.19 -6.91 14.87
C TYR A 121 -7.43 -6.92 14.00
N SER A 122 -8.60 -7.02 14.64
CA SER A 122 -9.86 -6.74 13.96
C SER A 122 -9.94 -5.26 13.66
N THR A 123 -10.31 -4.91 12.43
CA THR A 123 -10.41 -3.53 11.99
C THR A 123 -11.81 -3.19 11.50
N GLY A 124 -12.05 -1.92 11.28
CA GLY A 124 -13.32 -1.41 10.80
C GLY A 124 -13.13 0.01 10.26
N SER A 125 -14.22 0.65 9.83
CA SER A 125 -14.21 2.06 9.46
C SER A 125 -13.95 2.97 10.68
N VAL A 126 -13.90 4.27 10.47
CA VAL A 126 -13.80 5.32 11.51
C VAL A 126 -12.52 5.29 12.36
N GLY A 127 -11.39 4.91 11.76
CA GLY A 127 -10.08 4.98 12.41
C GLY A 127 -9.79 3.90 13.45
N ILE A 128 -10.67 2.90 13.62
CA ILE A 128 -10.47 1.82 14.61
C ILE A 128 -9.15 1.10 14.38
N GLY A 129 -8.86 0.75 13.12
CA GLY A 129 -7.62 0.07 12.73
C GLY A 129 -6.36 0.89 13.02
N ALA A 130 -6.45 2.21 12.92
CA ALA A 130 -5.34 3.10 13.21
C ALA A 130 -4.97 3.07 14.70
N THR A 131 -5.96 3.16 15.60
CA THR A 131 -5.73 3.31 17.04
C THR A 131 -5.49 1.99 17.77
N THR A 132 -6.02 0.86 17.27
CA THR A 132 -5.95 -0.44 17.96
C THR A 132 -4.52 -0.88 18.33
N PRO A 133 -3.48 -0.78 17.47
CA PRO A 133 -2.12 -1.14 17.83
C PRO A 133 -1.52 -0.28 18.95
N ILE A 134 -1.94 0.98 19.10
CA ILE A 134 -1.54 1.82 20.22
C ILE A 134 -2.00 1.20 21.54
N TRP A 135 -3.28 0.84 21.62
CA TRP A 135 -3.84 0.19 22.80
C TRP A 135 -3.24 -1.19 23.04
N GLY A 136 -2.92 -1.90 21.96
CA GLY A 136 -2.19 -3.17 22.01
C GLY A 136 -0.78 -3.01 22.58
N ALA A 137 -0.05 -1.96 22.22
CA ALA A 137 1.27 -1.64 22.78
C ALA A 137 1.18 -1.33 24.28
N ILE A 138 0.25 -0.47 24.68
CA ILE A 138 0.03 -0.12 26.11
C ILE A 138 -0.33 -1.38 26.92
N ALA A 139 -1.25 -2.19 26.44
CA ALA A 139 -1.64 -3.43 27.10
C ALA A 139 -0.46 -4.40 27.23
N ARG A 140 0.35 -4.56 26.18
CA ARG A 140 1.54 -5.41 26.22
C ARG A 140 2.56 -4.93 27.23
N ARG A 141 2.87 -3.64 27.28
CA ARG A 141 3.76 -3.06 28.29
C ARG A 141 3.25 -3.29 29.71
N TYR A 142 1.94 -3.14 29.92
CA TYR A 142 1.34 -3.43 31.24
C TYR A 142 1.49 -4.91 31.63
N VAL A 143 1.21 -5.84 30.71
CA VAL A 143 1.36 -7.27 30.95
C VAL A 143 2.81 -7.61 31.23
N ASP A 144 3.76 -7.08 30.46
CA ASP A 144 5.18 -7.32 30.66
C ASP A 144 5.68 -6.83 32.00
N ALA A 145 5.30 -5.62 32.40
CA ALA A 145 5.65 -5.04 33.69
C ALA A 145 5.02 -5.79 34.88
N SER A 146 3.82 -6.34 34.71
CA SER A 146 3.07 -6.96 35.82
C SER A 146 3.29 -8.46 35.93
N LEU A 147 3.45 -9.17 34.80
CA LEU A 147 3.51 -10.64 34.73
C LEU A 147 4.80 -11.13 34.07
N GLY A 148 5.50 -10.29 33.34
CA GLY A 148 6.65 -10.64 32.53
C GLY A 148 6.27 -11.41 31.25
N GLY A 149 7.21 -11.48 30.31
CA GLY A 149 7.08 -12.37 29.16
C GLY A 149 6.09 -11.96 28.06
N ALA A 150 5.62 -10.71 28.03
CA ALA A 150 4.70 -10.24 26.99
C ALA A 150 5.32 -10.13 25.58
N GLY A 151 6.63 -10.34 25.48
CA GLY A 151 7.37 -10.31 24.22
C GLY A 151 7.64 -8.87 23.73
N THR A 152 8.43 -8.80 22.69
CA THR A 152 8.81 -7.56 22.01
C THR A 152 8.27 -7.56 20.58
N GLY A 153 8.43 -6.46 19.85
CA GLY A 153 8.05 -6.31 18.45
C GLY A 153 7.25 -5.04 18.22
N ARG A 154 7.29 -4.55 16.99
CA ARG A 154 6.59 -3.34 16.59
C ARG A 154 5.10 -3.57 16.43
N GLN A 155 4.33 -2.51 16.64
CA GLN A 155 2.89 -2.46 16.45
C GLN A 155 2.60 -1.56 15.25
N TYR A 156 2.34 -2.18 14.10
CA TYR A 156 2.09 -1.46 12.86
C TYR A 156 0.61 -1.14 12.67
N SER A 157 0.31 0.09 12.23
CA SER A 157 -1.00 0.47 11.72
C SER A 157 -0.89 0.87 10.25
N LEU A 158 -1.61 0.20 9.37
CA LEU A 158 -1.76 0.62 7.98
C LEU A 158 -3.02 1.49 7.87
N VAL A 159 -2.84 2.78 7.60
CA VAL A 159 -3.86 3.81 7.73
C VAL A 159 -4.13 4.46 6.37
N GLY A 160 -5.39 4.62 6.00
CA GLY A 160 -5.75 5.46 4.84
C GLY A 160 -5.72 6.94 5.21
N ASP A 161 -5.38 7.80 4.25
CA ASP A 161 -5.37 9.25 4.45
C ASP A 161 -6.74 9.80 4.91
N ALA A 162 -7.85 9.21 4.45
CA ALA A 162 -9.19 9.58 4.88
C ALA A 162 -9.50 9.15 6.34
N GLU A 163 -8.79 8.18 6.91
CA GLU A 163 -8.96 7.80 8.31
C GLU A 163 -8.38 8.86 9.26
N LEU A 164 -7.49 9.72 8.77
CA LEU A 164 -6.96 10.86 9.54
C LEU A 164 -7.97 12.00 9.71
N ASP A 165 -9.14 11.92 9.08
CA ASP A 165 -10.26 12.84 9.32
C ASP A 165 -11.05 12.49 10.59
N GLU A 166 -10.81 11.31 11.18
CA GLU A 166 -11.52 10.84 12.37
C GLU A 166 -10.93 11.43 13.66
N GLY A 167 -11.80 11.99 14.52
CA GLY A 167 -11.36 12.64 15.78
C GLY A 167 -10.62 11.69 16.72
N ALA A 168 -11.11 10.45 16.87
CA ALA A 168 -10.50 9.44 17.74
C ALA A 168 -9.04 9.10 17.34
N VAL A 169 -8.67 9.27 16.06
CA VAL A 169 -7.30 9.08 15.60
C VAL A 169 -6.36 10.10 16.26
N TRP A 170 -6.78 11.37 16.27
CA TRP A 170 -5.97 12.43 16.87
C TRP A 170 -5.97 12.41 18.40
N GLU A 171 -7.06 11.97 19.04
CA GLU A 171 -7.09 11.70 20.47
C GLU A 171 -5.99 10.67 20.86
N ALA A 172 -5.88 9.59 20.06
CA ALA A 172 -4.85 8.58 20.30
C ALA A 172 -3.43 9.07 19.99
N VAL A 173 -3.24 9.82 18.89
CA VAL A 173 -1.93 10.37 18.49
C VAL A 173 -1.38 11.34 19.54
N LEU A 174 -2.27 12.14 20.16
CA LEU A 174 -1.92 13.17 21.13
C LEU A 174 -1.87 12.66 22.58
N ASP A 175 -2.23 11.39 22.82
CA ASP A 175 -2.16 10.82 24.16
C ASP A 175 -0.70 10.80 24.65
N HIS A 176 -0.48 11.40 25.81
CA HIS A 176 0.87 11.54 26.39
C HIS A 176 1.53 10.19 26.69
N SER A 177 0.75 9.12 26.92
CA SER A 177 1.28 7.77 27.14
C SER A 177 1.90 7.16 25.87
N VAL A 178 1.62 7.74 24.70
CA VAL A 178 2.12 7.26 23.40
C VAL A 178 3.50 7.84 23.06
N ALA A 179 3.82 9.02 23.56
CA ALA A 179 5.03 9.78 23.18
C ALA A 179 6.36 9.01 23.33
N GLU A 180 6.42 8.03 24.24
CA GLU A 180 7.62 7.22 24.52
C GLU A 180 7.49 5.77 24.01
N GLN A 181 6.53 5.48 23.12
CA GLN A 181 6.28 4.13 22.64
C GLN A 181 6.91 3.91 21.26
N GLY A 182 8.22 3.66 21.22
CA GLY A 182 8.97 3.46 19.99
C GLY A 182 8.56 2.23 19.17
N GLU A 183 7.82 1.29 19.75
CA GLU A 183 7.27 0.15 19.04
C GLU A 183 6.07 0.49 18.14
N ILE A 184 5.48 1.67 18.23
CA ILE A 184 4.35 2.10 17.41
C ILE A 184 4.85 2.64 16.08
N VAL A 185 4.38 2.05 14.99
CA VAL A 185 4.70 2.48 13.62
C VAL A 185 3.43 2.59 12.79
N TRP A 186 3.11 3.78 12.32
CA TRP A 186 2.03 3.99 11.37
C TRP A 186 2.57 4.13 9.96
N ILE A 187 1.89 3.52 8.99
CA ILE A 187 2.15 3.71 7.55
C ILE A 187 0.89 4.26 6.93
N VAL A 188 0.93 5.52 6.53
CA VAL A 188 -0.20 6.23 5.93
C VAL A 188 -0.15 6.07 4.42
N ASP A 189 -1.17 5.44 3.85
CA ASP A 189 -1.45 5.38 2.41
C ASP A 189 -2.01 6.73 1.96
N LEU A 190 -1.12 7.64 1.54
CA LEU A 190 -1.48 8.98 1.11
C LEU A 190 -1.75 9.01 -0.39
N ASN A 191 -2.96 8.60 -0.79
CA ASN A 191 -3.36 8.55 -2.20
C ASN A 191 -4.13 9.78 -2.68
N ARG A 192 -4.46 10.71 -1.81
CA ARG A 192 -5.11 11.99 -2.10
C ARG A 192 -6.53 11.87 -2.68
N GLN A 193 -7.18 10.74 -2.45
CA GLN A 193 -8.57 10.50 -2.85
C GLN A 193 -9.40 10.04 -1.66
N SER A 194 -10.43 10.80 -1.31
CA SER A 194 -11.41 10.43 -0.29
C SER A 194 -12.70 10.02 -0.96
N LEU A 195 -13.15 8.79 -0.72
CA LEU A 195 -14.28 8.18 -1.41
C LEU A 195 -14.13 8.29 -2.95
N ASP A 196 -15.15 8.75 -3.66
CA ASP A 196 -15.16 8.92 -5.11
C ASP A 196 -14.84 10.38 -5.53
N ARG A 197 -13.87 11.02 -4.88
CA ARG A 197 -13.40 12.35 -5.25
C ARG A 197 -11.92 12.57 -4.94
N VAL A 198 -11.29 13.38 -5.77
CA VAL A 198 -9.95 13.89 -5.52
C VAL A 198 -10.03 15.00 -4.47
N VAL A 199 -9.22 14.93 -3.44
CA VAL A 199 -9.08 15.99 -2.43
C VAL A 199 -8.19 17.08 -3.01
N PRO A 200 -8.69 18.31 -3.24
CA PRO A 200 -7.93 19.35 -3.96
C PRO A 200 -6.61 19.70 -3.29
N ASN A 201 -6.61 19.79 -1.96
CA ASN A 201 -5.44 20.09 -1.16
C ASN A 201 -5.39 19.18 0.06
N ILE A 202 -4.64 18.08 -0.04
CA ILE A 202 -4.20 17.42 1.18
C ILE A 202 -3.02 18.25 1.69
N ALA A 203 -3.21 18.83 2.83
CA ALA A 203 -2.14 19.52 3.54
C ALA A 203 -1.18 18.49 4.16
N ALA A 204 -0.46 17.70 3.32
CA ALA A 204 0.51 16.72 3.79
C ALA A 204 1.49 17.34 4.77
N THR A 205 2.00 18.54 4.46
CA THR A 205 2.84 19.32 5.39
C THR A 205 2.11 19.65 6.70
N ARG A 206 0.79 19.83 6.68
CA ARG A 206 0.02 20.01 7.92
C ARG A 206 -0.02 18.73 8.73
N LEU A 207 -0.26 17.59 8.11
CA LEU A 207 -0.23 16.27 8.77
C LEU A 207 1.17 16.01 9.37
N GLU A 208 2.23 16.22 8.59
CA GLU A 208 3.62 16.10 9.05
C GLU A 208 3.87 16.94 10.32
N ARG A 209 3.43 18.19 10.30
CA ARG A 209 3.57 19.10 11.46
C ARG A 209 2.74 18.65 12.67
N MET A 210 1.55 18.10 12.46
CA MET A 210 0.68 17.61 13.53
C MET A 210 1.32 16.41 14.22
N PHE A 211 1.81 15.41 13.47
CA PHE A 211 2.54 14.27 14.04
C PHE A 211 3.84 14.69 14.71
N SER A 212 4.63 15.55 14.08
CA SER A 212 5.86 16.07 14.67
C SER A 212 5.58 16.85 15.97
N GLY A 213 4.52 17.68 15.99
CA GLY A 213 4.09 18.40 17.20
C GLY A 213 3.61 17.49 18.33
N ALA A 214 3.13 16.29 18.01
CA ALA A 214 2.77 15.23 18.95
C ALA A 214 3.99 14.39 19.43
N GLY A 215 5.21 14.72 18.99
CA GLY A 215 6.43 14.00 19.38
C GLY A 215 6.77 12.77 18.52
N TRP A 216 6.01 12.51 17.45
CA TRP A 216 6.27 11.40 16.56
C TRP A 216 7.45 11.68 15.63
N GLN A 217 8.22 10.64 15.30
CA GLN A 217 9.08 10.67 14.13
C GLN A 217 8.22 10.69 12.87
N VAL A 218 8.55 11.57 11.92
CA VAL A 218 7.85 11.65 10.62
C VAL A 218 8.84 11.30 9.52
N ILE A 219 8.52 10.29 8.73
CA ILE A 219 9.27 9.86 7.55
C ILE A 219 8.35 10.01 6.34
N THR A 220 8.77 10.82 5.36
CA THR A 220 7.97 11.05 4.14
C THR A 220 8.59 10.32 2.96
N VAL A 221 7.83 9.40 2.35
CA VAL A 221 8.24 8.60 1.18
C VAL A 221 7.42 9.07 -0.02
N LYS A 222 7.89 10.16 -0.66
CA LYS A 222 7.11 10.83 -1.71
C LYS A 222 7.44 10.33 -3.10
N PHE A 223 8.70 10.21 -3.44
CA PHE A 223 9.16 9.86 -4.77
C PHE A 223 9.86 8.50 -4.76
N GLY A 224 9.75 7.77 -5.86
CA GLY A 224 10.49 6.54 -6.08
C GLY A 224 11.83 6.82 -6.77
N ALA A 225 12.65 5.78 -6.89
CA ALA A 225 14.02 5.86 -7.39
C ALA A 225 14.13 6.46 -8.81
N LEU A 226 13.15 6.19 -9.69
CA LEU A 226 13.14 6.77 -11.03
C LEU A 226 13.02 8.30 -10.98
N LEU A 227 12.04 8.83 -10.23
CA LEU A 227 11.89 10.28 -10.09
C LEU A 227 13.09 10.92 -9.42
N GLU A 228 13.63 10.32 -8.35
CA GLU A 228 14.82 10.82 -7.68
C GLU A 228 16.01 10.86 -8.65
N SER A 229 16.18 9.86 -9.52
CA SER A 229 17.23 9.86 -10.55
C SER A 229 17.04 10.96 -11.59
N LEU A 230 15.79 11.23 -12.00
CA LEU A 230 15.48 12.31 -12.95
C LEU A 230 15.73 13.69 -12.34
N PHE A 231 15.51 13.88 -11.04
CA PHE A 231 15.77 15.13 -10.34
C PHE A 231 17.25 15.53 -10.33
N THR A 232 18.17 14.58 -10.50
CA THR A 232 19.62 14.86 -10.59
C THR A 232 20.08 15.27 -12.00
N ARG A 233 19.22 15.12 -13.02
CA ARG A 233 19.54 15.46 -14.41
C ARG A 233 19.31 16.96 -14.70
N PRO A 234 19.88 17.52 -15.80
CA PRO A 234 19.54 18.86 -16.27
C PRO A 234 18.00 19.00 -16.44
N GLY A 235 17.42 20.05 -15.87
CA GLY A 235 15.96 20.25 -15.81
C GLY A 235 15.25 19.52 -14.65
N GLY A 236 15.96 18.64 -13.92
CA GLY A 236 15.39 17.83 -12.84
C GLY A 236 14.90 18.64 -11.65
N THR A 237 15.60 19.72 -11.27
CA THR A 237 15.14 20.63 -10.20
C THR A 237 13.80 21.26 -10.57
N ALA A 238 13.66 21.76 -11.79
CA ALA A 238 12.42 22.35 -12.29
C ALA A 238 11.28 21.30 -12.32
N LEU A 239 11.56 20.07 -12.76
CA LEU A 239 10.60 18.96 -12.72
C LEU A 239 10.13 18.66 -11.29
N ARG A 240 11.06 18.63 -10.33
CA ARG A 240 10.74 18.39 -8.92
C ARG A 240 9.84 19.47 -8.36
N GLU A 241 10.16 20.74 -8.55
CA GLU A 241 9.35 21.88 -8.13
C GLU A 241 7.96 21.82 -8.75
N ARG A 242 7.88 21.56 -10.05
CA ARG A 242 6.63 21.43 -10.78
C ARG A 242 5.71 20.34 -10.19
N ILE A 243 6.27 19.16 -9.87
CA ILE A 243 5.49 18.07 -9.26
C ILE A 243 5.09 18.41 -7.82
N LEU A 244 5.93 19.14 -7.08
CA LEU A 244 5.62 19.57 -5.72
C LEU A 244 4.46 20.57 -5.67
N ASP A 245 4.41 21.50 -6.61
CA ASP A 245 3.41 22.57 -6.67
C ASP A 245 2.14 22.18 -7.44
N MET A 246 2.16 21.02 -8.12
CA MET A 246 1.05 20.56 -8.95
C MET A 246 -0.20 20.25 -8.09
N PRO A 247 -1.36 20.84 -8.42
CA PRO A 247 -2.63 20.51 -7.77
C PRO A 247 -3.02 19.03 -7.97
N ASN A 248 -3.62 18.41 -6.94
CA ASN A 248 -4.04 17.01 -7.01
C ASN A 248 -4.94 16.67 -8.22
N PRO A 249 -5.93 17.49 -8.62
CA PRO A 249 -6.73 17.21 -9.81
C PRO A 249 -5.93 17.15 -11.11
N GLU A 250 -4.91 17.98 -11.23
CA GLU A 250 -4.00 17.98 -12.38
C GLU A 250 -3.14 16.73 -12.39
N TYR A 251 -2.53 16.39 -11.26
CA TYR A 251 -1.76 15.17 -11.12
C TYR A 251 -2.60 13.91 -11.45
N GLN A 252 -3.82 13.82 -10.92
CA GLN A 252 -4.74 12.73 -11.20
C GLN A 252 -5.12 12.65 -12.69
N ARG A 253 -5.15 13.78 -13.39
CA ARG A 253 -5.35 13.79 -14.84
C ARG A 253 -4.15 13.20 -15.57
N LEU A 254 -2.92 13.56 -15.18
CA LEU A 254 -1.69 13.05 -15.82
C LEU A 254 -1.58 11.53 -15.75
N LEU A 255 -2.06 10.91 -14.67
CA LEU A 255 -2.08 9.44 -14.52
C LEU A 255 -2.85 8.70 -15.62
N ARG A 256 -3.75 9.39 -16.35
CA ARG A 256 -4.62 8.86 -17.41
C ARG A 256 -4.25 9.34 -18.80
N CYS A 257 -3.20 10.13 -18.90
CA CYS A 257 -2.70 10.67 -20.17
C CYS A 257 -1.84 9.65 -20.93
N THR A 258 -1.80 9.78 -22.24
CA THR A 258 -0.79 9.13 -23.08
C THR A 258 0.57 9.79 -22.86
N ALA A 259 1.66 9.18 -23.31
CA ALA A 259 3.00 9.77 -23.19
C ALA A 259 3.09 11.14 -23.85
N ASP A 260 2.50 11.30 -25.05
CA ASP A 260 2.46 12.60 -25.76
C ASP A 260 1.67 13.66 -24.97
N GLU A 261 0.54 13.27 -24.39
CA GLU A 261 -0.24 14.17 -23.53
C GLU A 261 0.53 14.55 -22.25
N VAL A 262 1.30 13.62 -21.66
CA VAL A 262 2.16 13.93 -20.51
C VAL A 262 3.24 14.91 -20.91
N ARG A 263 3.94 14.69 -22.04
CA ARG A 263 4.96 15.64 -22.55
C ARG A 263 4.40 17.04 -22.77
N LEU A 264 3.17 17.12 -23.27
CA LEU A 264 2.51 18.42 -23.50
C LEU A 264 2.07 19.11 -22.21
N ARG A 265 1.62 18.36 -21.21
CA ARG A 265 0.95 18.91 -20.01
C ARG A 265 1.85 19.04 -18.80
N LEU A 266 2.83 18.15 -18.64
CA LEU A 266 3.66 18.10 -17.44
C LEU A 266 4.45 19.40 -17.22
N PRO A 267 5.06 20.02 -18.24
CA PRO A 267 5.74 21.31 -18.05
C PRO A 267 4.79 22.41 -17.55
N GLY A 268 3.53 22.44 -18.04
CA GLY A 268 2.52 23.42 -17.64
C GLY A 268 3.01 24.85 -17.80
N ASP A 269 2.74 25.67 -16.80
CA ASP A 269 3.15 27.05 -16.63
C ASP A 269 4.32 27.23 -15.64
N ALA A 270 5.14 26.17 -15.47
CA ALA A 270 6.35 26.25 -14.65
C ALA A 270 7.33 27.31 -15.21
N ALA A 271 8.03 28.00 -14.33
CA ALA A 271 9.01 29.02 -14.71
C ALA A 271 10.08 28.50 -15.70
N ASP A 272 10.48 27.23 -15.50
CA ASP A 272 11.49 26.55 -16.33
C ASP A 272 10.87 25.41 -17.17
N ALA A 273 9.70 25.68 -17.78
CA ALA A 273 8.95 24.70 -18.58
C ALA A 273 9.78 24.11 -19.73
N ASP A 274 10.66 24.93 -20.37
CA ASP A 274 11.54 24.48 -21.44
C ASP A 274 12.58 23.46 -20.95
N ALA A 275 13.11 23.62 -19.74
CA ALA A 275 14.03 22.67 -19.13
C ALA A 275 13.36 21.33 -18.83
N ILE A 276 12.12 21.36 -18.33
CA ILE A 276 11.30 20.17 -18.10
C ILE A 276 11.02 19.48 -19.45
N THR A 277 10.60 20.24 -20.46
CA THR A 277 10.31 19.74 -21.81
C THR A 277 11.53 19.04 -22.40
N SER A 278 12.70 19.63 -22.29
CA SER A 278 13.94 19.02 -22.76
C SER A 278 14.22 17.71 -22.06
N LEU A 279 14.13 17.68 -20.72
CA LEU A 279 14.37 16.47 -19.93
C LEU A 279 13.43 15.32 -20.31
N ILE A 280 12.11 15.57 -20.39
CA ILE A 280 11.14 14.52 -20.66
C ILE A 280 11.11 14.06 -22.12
N ASN A 281 11.52 14.90 -23.08
CA ASN A 281 11.64 14.52 -24.48
C ASN A 281 12.84 13.58 -24.74
N ASP A 282 13.83 13.56 -23.87
CA ASP A 282 14.94 12.61 -23.91
C ASP A 282 14.57 11.21 -23.41
N LEU A 283 13.35 11.02 -22.87
CA LEU A 283 12.87 9.76 -22.33
C LEU A 283 11.98 9.04 -23.36
N ASP A 284 11.99 7.71 -23.33
CA ASP A 284 11.01 6.93 -24.06
C ASP A 284 9.60 7.02 -23.42
N ASP A 285 8.58 6.59 -24.15
CA ASP A 285 7.18 6.69 -23.73
C ASP A 285 6.88 5.94 -22.44
N ALA A 286 7.45 4.73 -22.28
CA ALA A 286 7.25 3.92 -21.09
C ALA A 286 7.86 4.60 -19.86
N THR A 287 9.07 5.17 -20.01
CA THR A 287 9.75 5.91 -18.95
C THR A 287 9.01 7.19 -18.57
N VAL A 288 8.47 7.94 -19.53
CA VAL A 288 7.65 9.14 -19.26
C VAL A 288 6.40 8.77 -18.45
N LEU A 289 5.69 7.72 -18.83
CA LEU A 289 4.49 7.28 -18.12
C LEU A 289 4.81 6.72 -16.74
N GLU A 290 5.90 5.97 -16.60
CA GLU A 290 6.32 5.45 -15.30
C GLU A 290 6.80 6.55 -14.37
N ALA A 291 7.49 7.57 -14.85
CA ALA A 291 7.95 8.72 -14.05
C ALA A 291 6.78 9.40 -13.30
N ILE A 292 5.63 9.60 -13.96
CA ILE A 292 4.45 10.18 -13.32
C ILE A 292 3.86 9.24 -12.25
N ARG A 293 4.07 7.93 -12.38
CA ARG A 293 3.53 6.90 -11.49
C ARG A 293 4.50 6.49 -10.39
N ASN A 294 5.76 6.94 -10.48
CA ASN A 294 6.84 6.51 -9.58
C ASN A 294 6.80 7.28 -8.25
N LEU A 295 5.75 7.01 -7.46
CA LEU A 295 5.65 7.50 -6.08
C LEU A 295 6.32 6.52 -5.12
N GLY A 296 6.90 7.04 -4.06
CA GLY A 296 7.69 6.27 -3.11
C GLY A 296 6.93 5.16 -2.39
N GLY A 297 5.62 5.33 -2.17
CA GLY A 297 4.76 4.27 -1.61
C GLY A 297 4.55 3.07 -2.54
N HIS A 298 5.01 3.15 -3.80
CA HIS A 298 5.03 2.05 -4.78
C HIS A 298 6.45 1.60 -5.15
N ASP A 299 7.45 2.10 -4.44
CA ASP A 299 8.85 1.74 -4.64
C ASP A 299 9.33 0.90 -3.44
N LEU A 300 9.62 -0.37 -3.69
CA LEU A 300 9.98 -1.32 -2.64
C LEU A 300 11.30 -0.95 -1.94
N ASP A 301 12.24 -0.36 -2.65
CA ASP A 301 13.51 0.09 -2.09
C ASP A 301 13.33 1.35 -1.25
N ALA A 302 12.56 2.32 -1.73
CA ALA A 302 12.24 3.52 -0.95
C ALA A 302 11.49 3.18 0.35
N LEU A 303 10.57 2.21 0.31
CA LEU A 303 9.89 1.71 1.51
C LEU A 303 10.87 1.02 2.47
N ARG A 304 11.78 0.18 1.96
CA ARG A 304 12.81 -0.48 2.77
C ARG A 304 13.73 0.53 3.45
N GLU A 305 14.15 1.56 2.73
CA GLU A 305 14.96 2.66 3.29
C GLU A 305 14.20 3.43 4.37
N ALA A 306 12.89 3.65 4.19
CA ALA A 306 12.06 4.27 5.22
C ALA A 306 11.96 3.41 6.49
N TYR A 307 11.78 2.09 6.34
CA TYR A 307 11.76 1.19 7.50
C TYR A 307 13.10 1.16 8.27
N ALA A 308 14.21 1.31 7.56
CA ALA A 308 15.54 1.36 8.18
C ALA A 308 15.78 2.65 9.01
N GLN A 309 14.98 3.70 8.80
CA GLN A 309 15.08 4.97 9.52
C GLN A 309 14.23 5.00 10.80
N ILE A 310 13.43 3.96 11.08
CA ILE A 310 12.54 3.95 12.24
C ILE A 310 13.37 4.03 13.53
N ASP A 311 13.05 5.04 14.34
CA ASP A 311 13.63 5.30 15.65
C ASP A 311 12.76 4.61 16.72
N ASP A 312 13.24 3.49 17.24
CA ASP A 312 12.51 2.69 18.23
C ASP A 312 12.40 3.36 19.62
N THR A 313 12.79 4.64 19.78
CA THR A 313 12.66 5.39 21.03
C THR A 313 11.36 6.22 21.13
N ARG A 314 10.66 6.40 20.01
CA ARG A 314 9.43 7.19 19.92
C ARG A 314 8.54 6.66 18.78
N PRO A 315 7.22 6.92 18.83
CA PRO A 315 6.33 6.48 17.76
C PRO A 315 6.72 7.08 16.41
N THR A 316 6.56 6.30 15.36
CA THR A 316 6.92 6.69 14.00
C THR A 316 5.70 6.70 13.09
N VAL A 317 5.57 7.73 12.24
CA VAL A 317 4.65 7.75 11.11
C VAL A 317 5.44 7.81 9.80
N ILE A 318 5.16 6.87 8.90
CA ILE A 318 5.66 6.86 7.52
C ILE A 318 4.52 7.34 6.62
N ILE A 319 4.68 8.49 5.99
CA ILE A 319 3.72 9.04 5.04
C ILE A 319 4.13 8.59 3.64
N ALA A 320 3.50 7.53 3.16
CA ALA A 320 3.79 6.92 1.87
C ALA A 320 2.86 7.49 0.79
N TYR A 321 3.40 8.21 -0.16
CA TYR A 321 2.63 8.71 -1.30
C TYR A 321 2.34 7.58 -2.27
N THR A 322 1.07 7.39 -2.58
CA THR A 322 0.57 6.31 -3.42
C THR A 322 -0.41 6.79 -4.48
N ILE A 323 -0.81 5.89 -5.35
CA ILE A 323 -1.85 6.09 -6.36
C ILE A 323 -2.97 5.09 -6.07
N LYS A 324 -4.17 5.62 -5.85
CA LYS A 324 -5.35 4.78 -5.71
C LYS A 324 -5.63 4.05 -7.02
N GLY A 325 -5.61 2.74 -6.98
CA GLY A 325 -5.75 1.90 -8.17
C GLY A 325 -4.46 1.69 -8.96
N ARG A 326 -3.29 1.83 -8.35
CA ARG A 326 -1.98 1.58 -9.00
C ARG A 326 -1.98 0.24 -9.73
N GLY A 327 -1.62 0.26 -11.02
CA GLY A 327 -1.55 -0.91 -11.87
C GLY A 327 -2.91 -1.44 -12.36
N LEU A 328 -4.04 -0.80 -11.99
CA LEU A 328 -5.36 -1.17 -12.51
C LEU A 328 -5.75 -0.30 -13.72
N PRO A 329 -6.57 -0.81 -14.64
CA PRO A 329 -7.14 -0.01 -15.74
C PRO A 329 -7.92 1.23 -15.27
N THR A 330 -8.35 1.26 -14.01
CA THR A 330 -9.05 2.38 -13.38
C THR A 330 -8.15 3.35 -12.63
N GLN A 331 -6.83 3.20 -12.75
CA GLN A 331 -5.84 4.06 -12.09
C GLN A 331 -6.08 5.54 -12.42
N GLY A 332 -6.05 6.39 -11.40
CA GLY A 332 -6.23 7.84 -11.56
C GLY A 332 -7.66 8.28 -11.90
N HIS A 333 -8.62 7.36 -12.02
CA HIS A 333 -10.02 7.75 -12.23
C HIS A 333 -10.61 8.29 -10.92
N PRO A 334 -11.25 9.49 -10.92
CA PRO A 334 -11.75 10.11 -9.69
C PRO A 334 -12.82 9.28 -8.97
N GLN A 335 -13.57 8.45 -9.69
CA GLN A 335 -14.63 7.58 -9.14
C GLN A 335 -14.20 6.12 -9.02
N ASN A 336 -12.91 5.84 -8.78
CA ASN A 336 -12.43 4.47 -8.70
C ASN A 336 -12.60 3.83 -7.31
N HIS A 337 -13.05 4.56 -6.29
CA HIS A 337 -13.19 4.03 -4.93
C HIS A 337 -14.12 2.82 -4.88
N SER A 338 -15.29 2.96 -5.49
CA SER A 338 -16.31 1.92 -5.49
C SER A 338 -16.47 1.21 -6.84
N SER A 339 -15.72 1.59 -7.86
CA SER A 339 -15.74 0.95 -9.18
C SER A 339 -15.17 -0.46 -9.12
N LEU A 340 -15.79 -1.36 -9.88
CA LEU A 340 -15.31 -2.71 -10.12
C LEU A 340 -14.84 -2.81 -11.57
N LEU A 341 -13.77 -3.54 -11.81
CA LEU A 341 -13.33 -3.85 -13.16
C LEU A 341 -14.44 -4.58 -13.92
N THR A 342 -14.60 -4.24 -15.20
CA THR A 342 -15.37 -5.08 -16.12
C THR A 342 -14.60 -6.38 -16.39
N THR A 343 -15.26 -7.35 -17.04
CA THR A 343 -14.58 -8.60 -17.42
C THR A 343 -13.43 -8.32 -18.39
N GLU A 344 -13.63 -7.44 -19.36
CA GLU A 344 -12.61 -7.03 -20.31
C GLU A 344 -11.42 -6.35 -19.65
N GLN A 345 -11.68 -5.47 -18.67
CA GLN A 345 -10.62 -4.82 -17.90
C GLN A 345 -9.84 -5.81 -17.01
N TYR A 346 -10.52 -6.82 -16.49
CA TYR A 346 -9.89 -7.90 -15.72
C TYR A 346 -8.99 -8.77 -16.61
N GLU A 347 -9.43 -9.09 -17.83
CA GLU A 347 -8.64 -9.81 -18.82
C GLU A 347 -7.42 -9.01 -19.30
N ILE A 348 -7.57 -7.70 -19.51
CA ILE A 348 -6.45 -6.80 -19.82
C ILE A 348 -5.42 -6.81 -18.66
N LEU A 349 -5.88 -6.68 -17.43
CA LEU A 349 -5.00 -6.74 -16.25
C LEU A 349 -4.26 -8.09 -16.19
N ALA A 350 -4.95 -9.20 -16.45
CA ALA A 350 -4.33 -10.52 -16.47
C ALA A 350 -3.18 -10.58 -17.49
N ALA A 351 -3.42 -10.09 -18.71
CA ALA A 351 -2.41 -10.04 -19.76
C ALA A 351 -1.21 -9.15 -19.38
N GLU A 352 -1.45 -7.98 -18.81
CA GLU A 352 -0.40 -7.05 -18.36
C GLU A 352 0.46 -7.63 -17.24
N LEU A 353 -0.15 -8.39 -16.33
CA LEU A 353 0.55 -9.04 -15.21
C LEU A 353 1.14 -10.41 -15.58
N GLY A 354 0.84 -10.94 -16.76
CA GLY A 354 1.25 -12.30 -17.17
C GLY A 354 0.53 -13.41 -16.41
N MET A 355 -0.73 -13.17 -16.00
CA MET A 355 -1.55 -14.11 -15.25
C MET A 355 -2.59 -14.82 -16.14
N ASP A 356 -2.99 -16.04 -15.75
CA ASP A 356 -4.06 -16.79 -16.42
C ASP A 356 -5.40 -16.57 -15.68
N PRO A 357 -6.37 -15.86 -16.27
CA PRO A 357 -7.67 -15.63 -15.64
C PRO A 357 -8.49 -16.91 -15.44
N SER A 358 -8.17 -18.01 -16.14
CA SER A 358 -8.80 -19.31 -15.94
C SER A 358 -8.26 -20.06 -14.72
N LYS A 359 -7.08 -19.67 -14.22
CA LYS A 359 -6.41 -20.21 -13.02
C LYS A 359 -6.05 -19.09 -12.05
N PRO A 360 -7.01 -18.31 -11.58
CA PRO A 360 -6.72 -17.08 -10.83
C PRO A 360 -5.96 -17.28 -9.52
N TRP A 361 -5.97 -18.50 -8.98
CA TRP A 361 -5.39 -18.86 -7.68
C TRP A 361 -4.03 -19.56 -7.79
N GLU A 362 -3.39 -19.57 -8.96
CA GLU A 362 -2.10 -20.23 -9.16
C GLU A 362 -1.04 -19.65 -8.20
N ARG A 363 -0.30 -20.53 -7.51
CA ARG A 363 0.82 -20.18 -6.63
C ARG A 363 2.15 -20.18 -7.41
N PHE A 364 3.18 -19.67 -6.77
CA PHE A 364 4.56 -19.83 -7.27
C PHE A 364 5.03 -21.28 -7.11
N GLU A 365 5.89 -21.71 -8.04
CA GLU A 365 6.63 -22.96 -7.90
C GLU A 365 7.46 -22.92 -6.61
N ALA A 366 7.34 -23.96 -5.77
CA ALA A 366 7.98 -23.99 -4.44
C ALA A 366 9.50 -23.78 -4.49
N ASP A 367 10.15 -24.36 -5.51
CA ASP A 367 11.61 -24.27 -5.71
C ASP A 367 12.04 -23.01 -6.46
N GLY A 368 11.07 -22.20 -6.96
CA GLY A 368 11.34 -20.94 -7.62
C GLY A 368 11.78 -19.83 -6.64
N PRO A 369 12.42 -18.75 -7.12
CA PRO A 369 12.89 -17.67 -6.26
C PRO A 369 11.78 -17.05 -5.42
N SER A 370 10.62 -16.73 -6.03
CA SER A 370 9.47 -16.16 -5.34
C SER A 370 8.80 -17.15 -4.39
N GLY A 371 8.74 -18.45 -4.78
CA GLY A 371 8.20 -19.50 -3.92
C GLY A 371 9.03 -19.70 -2.65
N ARG A 372 10.36 -19.65 -2.75
CA ARG A 372 11.25 -19.70 -1.57
C ARG A 372 11.02 -18.53 -0.63
N ILE A 373 10.87 -17.31 -1.15
CA ILE A 373 10.56 -16.13 -0.32
C ILE A 373 9.21 -16.31 0.38
N CYS A 374 8.21 -16.85 -0.29
CA CYS A 374 6.91 -17.13 0.33
C CYS A 374 7.00 -18.23 1.40
N ALA A 375 7.92 -19.19 1.28
CA ALA A 375 8.10 -20.27 2.26
C ALA A 375 8.96 -19.86 3.47
N GLU A 376 9.94 -18.96 3.29
CA GLU A 376 10.82 -18.49 4.37
C GLU A 376 10.10 -17.82 5.54
N PRO A 377 9.16 -16.89 5.33
CA PRO A 377 8.40 -16.29 6.42
C PRO A 377 7.57 -17.27 7.22
N LEU A 378 7.17 -18.40 6.62
CA LEU A 378 6.34 -19.38 7.29
C LEU A 378 7.00 -19.95 8.55
N SER A 379 8.29 -20.34 8.48
CA SER A 379 9.02 -20.85 9.64
C SER A 379 9.28 -19.76 10.70
N ALA A 380 9.61 -18.55 10.28
CA ALA A 380 9.80 -17.41 11.15
C ALA A 380 8.46 -16.88 11.70
N TRP A 381 7.38 -16.97 10.95
CA TRP A 381 6.05 -16.51 11.29
C TRP A 381 5.30 -17.47 12.23
N LEU A 382 5.41 -18.78 12.02
CA LEU A 382 4.90 -19.79 12.96
C LEU A 382 5.60 -19.69 14.31
N ALA A 383 6.91 -19.44 14.32
CA ALA A 383 7.64 -19.14 15.55
C ALA A 383 7.14 -17.85 16.25
N ARG A 384 6.57 -16.89 15.48
CA ARG A 384 5.99 -15.64 15.99
C ARG A 384 4.65 -15.83 16.73
N ARG A 385 3.83 -16.80 16.32
CA ARG A 385 2.47 -17.01 16.85
C ARG A 385 2.44 -17.76 18.18
N TRP A 386 3.40 -18.60 18.42
CA TRP A 386 3.40 -19.52 19.57
C TRP A 386 4.33 -19.08 20.71
N SER A 387 5.10 -18.02 20.55
CA SER A 387 5.79 -17.38 21.68
C SER A 387 4.81 -16.45 22.42
N ILE A 388 3.98 -17.06 23.27
CA ILE A 388 3.21 -16.34 24.31
C ILE A 388 4.14 -16.09 25.47
#